data_39068a8abb8e9d444f230fd130bbb0ab
#
_entry.id   39068a8abb8e9d444f230fd130bbb0ab
#
_cell.length_a   1.000
_cell.length_b   1.000
_cell.length_c   1.000
_cell.angle_alpha   90.00
_cell.angle_beta   90.00
_cell.angle_gamma   90.00
#
_symmetry.space_group_name_H-M   'P 1'
#
loop_
_entity.id
_entity.type
_entity.pdbx_description
1 polymer ?
#
loop_
_entity_poly.entity_id
_entity_poly.type
_entity_poly.pdbx_seq_one_letter_code
_entity_poly.pdbx_strand_id
1 'polypeptide(L)'
;GRRTNLSEFESIYGFSGETNLAHVQAPLVQVGDIIHPQLDEYGGLRPIVVPVGIDQDPHLRLTRDIVGKTHWFNIKPRKSGGLTVALSVQGDNARLLGVGPSGRIDRETRDRIFSRISGVLTSLGFADMNANPKHGTVEVPAATIGDRAPIRMALLALERELGGMGLMPPCSTYHR
;
A
#
# COMPACT_ATOMS: atom_id res chain seq x y z
N GLY A 1 10.85 10.89 -1.45
CA GLY A 1 10.58 12.22 -2.01
C GLY A 1 9.62 12.28 -3.19
N ARG A 2 9.50 11.25 -4.04
CA ARG A 2 8.63 11.31 -5.24
C ARG A 2 7.13 11.12 -4.97
N ARG A 3 6.74 10.75 -3.76
CA ARG A 3 5.34 10.43 -3.41
C ARG A 3 4.67 11.47 -2.54
N THR A 4 5.40 12.52 -2.18
CA THR A 4 4.92 13.61 -1.34
C THR A 4 5.43 14.92 -1.91
N ASN A 5 4.54 15.89 -2.06
CA ASN A 5 4.85 17.22 -2.57
C ASN A 5 5.20 18.17 -1.43
N LEU A 6 5.94 19.23 -1.74
CA LEU A 6 6.26 20.28 -0.76
C LEU A 6 4.97 20.91 -0.20
N SER A 7 3.97 21.13 -1.05
CA SER A 7 2.66 21.68 -0.62
C SER A 7 1.91 20.80 0.38
N GLU A 8 2.09 19.46 0.33
CA GLU A 8 1.55 18.56 1.35
C GLU A 8 2.23 18.80 2.70
N PHE A 9 3.56 19.00 2.70
CA PHE A 9 4.32 19.35 3.90
C PHE A 9 3.95 20.71 4.46
N GLU A 10 3.79 21.71 3.61
CA GLU A 10 3.34 23.06 4.01
C GLU A 10 1.97 22.97 4.68
N SER A 11 1.04 22.19 4.12
CA SER A 11 -0.29 21.99 4.69
C SER A 11 -0.30 21.26 6.02
N ILE A 12 0.57 20.25 6.20
CA ILE A 12 0.59 19.38 7.39
C ILE A 12 1.39 20.03 8.52
N TYR A 13 2.53 20.66 8.21
CA TYR A 13 3.53 21.14 9.18
C TYR A 13 3.67 22.66 9.24
N GLY A 14 2.96 23.38 8.37
CA GLY A 14 3.08 24.85 8.30
C GLY A 14 4.44 25.33 7.78
N PHE A 15 5.13 24.54 6.97
CA PHE A 15 6.41 24.94 6.40
C PHE A 15 6.26 26.12 5.46
N SER A 16 7.26 27.00 5.46
CA SER A 16 7.36 28.17 4.58
C SER A 16 8.66 28.13 3.78
N GLY A 17 8.82 29.06 2.84
CA GLY A 17 10.04 29.19 2.05
C GLY A 17 11.33 29.40 2.87
N GLU A 18 11.21 29.83 4.13
CA GLU A 18 12.32 30.00 5.06
C GLU A 18 12.55 28.77 5.97
N THR A 19 11.77 27.69 5.80
CA THR A 19 11.90 26.51 6.61
C THR A 19 13.22 25.80 6.32
N ASN A 20 13.98 25.50 7.38
CA ASN A 20 15.25 24.78 7.29
C ASN A 20 15.05 23.39 6.68
N LEU A 21 15.97 23.01 5.78
CA LEU A 21 15.93 21.72 5.10
C LEU A 21 15.89 20.52 6.07
N ALA A 22 16.53 20.62 7.23
CA ALA A 22 16.49 19.60 8.27
C ALA A 22 15.06 19.39 8.80
N HIS A 23 14.28 20.46 8.97
CA HIS A 23 12.87 20.36 9.37
C HIS A 23 12.02 19.68 8.30
N VAL A 24 12.31 19.92 7.02
CA VAL A 24 11.61 19.24 5.91
C VAL A 24 11.98 17.75 5.83
N GLN A 25 13.22 17.39 6.18
CA GLN A 25 13.68 15.99 6.14
C GLN A 25 13.23 15.18 7.36
N ALA A 26 13.13 15.78 8.54
CA ALA A 26 12.82 15.08 9.79
C ALA A 26 11.53 14.22 9.70
N PRO A 27 10.41 14.70 9.17
CA PRO A 27 9.22 13.87 8.99
C PRO A 27 9.44 12.65 8.07
N LEU A 28 10.28 12.76 7.04
CA LEU A 28 10.60 11.64 6.15
C LEU A 28 11.47 10.59 6.82
N VAL A 29 12.43 11.01 7.64
CA VAL A 29 13.24 10.10 8.46
C VAL A 29 12.32 9.36 9.44
N GLN A 30 11.44 10.08 10.12
CA GLN A 30 10.48 9.47 11.05
C GLN A 30 9.53 8.48 10.37
N VAL A 31 9.09 8.75 9.14
CA VAL A 31 8.35 7.75 8.34
C VAL A 31 9.18 6.48 8.17
N GLY A 32 10.47 6.62 7.83
CA GLY A 32 11.41 5.50 7.74
C GLY A 32 11.48 4.71 9.05
N ASP A 33 11.66 5.39 10.19
CA ASP A 33 11.74 4.78 11.52
C ASP A 33 10.46 4.03 11.91
N ILE A 34 9.30 4.54 11.53
CA ILE A 34 8.01 3.90 11.80
C ILE A 34 7.84 2.61 11.00
N ILE A 35 8.29 2.58 9.74
CA ILE A 35 8.05 1.43 8.86
C ILE A 35 9.19 0.41 8.82
N HIS A 36 10.42 0.77 9.20
CA HIS A 36 11.56 -0.13 9.12
C HIS A 36 11.41 -1.47 9.87
N PRO A 37 10.62 -1.57 10.99
CA PRO A 37 10.40 -2.87 11.62
C PRO A 37 9.69 -3.91 10.74
N GLN A 38 9.17 -3.50 9.57
CA GLN A 38 8.61 -4.41 8.58
C GLN A 38 9.63 -4.92 7.56
N LEU A 39 10.88 -4.53 7.63
CA LEU A 39 11.95 -5.10 6.82
C LEU A 39 12.20 -6.55 7.24
N ASP A 40 12.61 -7.40 6.29
CA ASP A 40 12.75 -8.84 6.52
C ASP A 40 13.77 -9.15 7.63
N GLU A 41 14.83 -8.35 7.75
CA GLU A 41 15.83 -8.44 8.82
C GLU A 41 15.27 -8.20 10.24
N TYR A 42 14.12 -7.50 10.37
CA TYR A 42 13.43 -7.23 11.64
C TYR A 42 12.15 -8.05 11.83
N GLY A 43 11.93 -9.07 11.01
CA GLY A 43 10.81 -10.00 11.13
C GLY A 43 9.72 -9.86 10.08
N GLY A 44 9.93 -9.00 9.08
CA GLY A 44 9.10 -8.93 7.87
C GLY A 44 7.74 -8.27 8.04
N LEU A 45 6.86 -8.55 7.09
CA LEU A 45 5.52 -7.96 7.01
C LEU A 45 4.66 -8.31 8.24
N ARG A 46 4.33 -7.30 9.02
CA ARG A 46 3.49 -7.43 10.21
C ARG A 46 2.80 -6.11 10.58
N PRO A 47 1.70 -6.16 11.34
CA PRO A 47 1.12 -4.95 11.93
C PRO A 47 2.11 -4.27 12.86
N ILE A 48 2.18 -2.93 12.78
CA ILE A 48 2.97 -2.09 13.68
C ILE A 48 2.02 -1.22 14.47
N VAL A 49 2.19 -1.19 15.77
CA VAL A 49 1.50 -0.27 16.68
C VAL A 49 2.53 0.73 17.21
N VAL A 50 2.25 2.00 17.03
CA VAL A 50 3.13 3.10 17.45
C VAL A 50 2.43 3.84 18.60
N PRO A 51 2.93 3.72 19.83
CA PRO A 51 2.44 4.50 20.96
C PRO A 51 2.99 5.91 20.87
N VAL A 52 2.12 6.92 20.77
CA VAL A 52 2.53 8.32 20.58
C VAL A 52 1.61 9.29 21.31
N GLY A 53 2.11 10.50 21.58
CA GLY A 53 1.29 11.64 21.94
C GLY A 53 0.42 12.11 20.76
N ILE A 54 -0.63 12.85 21.05
CA ILE A 54 -1.56 13.36 20.04
C ILE A 54 -0.87 14.32 19.05
N ASP A 55 0.17 15.01 19.51
CA ASP A 55 1.01 15.91 18.72
C ASP A 55 1.78 15.20 17.58
N GLN A 56 1.97 13.88 17.70
CA GLN A 56 2.64 13.03 16.69
C GLN A 56 1.68 12.48 15.63
N ASP A 57 0.37 12.72 15.73
CA ASP A 57 -0.61 12.24 14.73
C ASP A 57 -0.31 12.69 13.29
N PRO A 58 0.17 13.92 13.03
CA PRO A 58 0.55 14.34 11.67
C PRO A 58 1.60 13.43 11.02
N HIS A 59 2.58 12.94 11.77
CA HIS A 59 3.62 12.04 11.27
C HIS A 59 3.07 10.65 10.93
N LEU A 60 2.13 10.15 11.74
CA LEU A 60 1.45 8.88 11.48
C LEU A 60 0.51 8.97 10.27
N ARG A 61 -0.18 10.10 10.08
CA ARG A 61 -0.99 10.35 8.88
C ARG A 61 -0.12 10.38 7.63
N LEU A 62 0.99 11.12 7.67
CA LEU A 62 1.96 11.15 6.58
C LEU A 62 2.48 9.75 6.25
N THR A 63 2.84 8.97 7.29
CA THR A 63 3.31 7.59 7.10
C THR A 63 2.26 6.72 6.43
N ARG A 64 1.00 6.77 6.89
CA ARG A 64 -0.12 6.02 6.29
C ARG A 64 -0.37 6.41 4.84
N ASP A 65 -0.29 7.70 4.54
CA ASP A 65 -0.46 8.21 3.18
C ASP A 65 0.67 7.73 2.25
N ILE A 66 1.92 7.87 2.67
CA ILE A 66 3.08 7.39 1.90
C ILE A 66 2.99 5.88 1.67
N VAL A 67 2.69 5.09 2.71
CA VAL A 67 2.52 3.63 2.60
C VAL A 67 1.37 3.30 1.64
N GLY A 68 0.21 3.97 1.78
CA GLY A 68 -0.93 3.77 0.90
C GLY A 68 -0.60 4.02 -0.58
N LYS A 69 0.20 5.04 -0.86
CA LYS A 69 0.68 5.37 -2.22
C LYS A 69 1.67 4.34 -2.79
N THR A 70 2.22 3.44 -1.97
CA THR A 70 3.10 2.36 -2.45
C THR A 70 2.35 1.12 -2.89
N HIS A 71 1.11 0.93 -2.44
CA HIS A 71 0.35 -0.29 -2.69
C HIS A 71 0.01 -0.47 -4.18
N TRP A 72 0.19 -1.70 -4.65
CA TRP A 72 -0.20 -2.10 -6.00
C TRP A 72 -1.63 -2.58 -6.06
N PHE A 73 -2.16 -3.10 -4.94
CA PHE A 73 -3.50 -3.67 -4.86
C PHE A 73 -4.41 -2.84 -3.96
N ASN A 74 -5.56 -2.47 -4.49
CA ASN A 74 -6.62 -1.79 -3.75
C ASN A 74 -7.81 -2.73 -3.57
N ILE A 75 -8.33 -2.81 -2.35
CA ILE A 75 -9.49 -3.62 -2.01
C ILE A 75 -10.66 -2.70 -1.72
N LYS A 76 -11.73 -2.84 -2.49
CA LYS A 76 -12.93 -2.01 -2.37
C LYS A 76 -14.18 -2.89 -2.18
N PRO A 77 -15.12 -2.47 -1.35
CA PRO A 77 -16.42 -3.14 -1.28
C PRO A 77 -17.19 -2.90 -2.59
N ARG A 78 -17.95 -3.91 -3.01
CA ARG A 78 -18.85 -3.84 -4.17
C ARG A 78 -20.24 -3.41 -3.71
N LYS A 79 -20.94 -2.64 -4.53
CA LYS A 79 -22.35 -2.28 -4.28
C LYS A 79 -23.28 -3.48 -4.28
N SER A 80 -22.94 -4.51 -5.05
CA SER A 80 -23.69 -5.78 -5.16
C SER A 80 -23.32 -6.83 -4.11
N GLY A 81 -22.54 -6.46 -3.10
CA GLY A 81 -21.93 -7.40 -2.16
C GLY A 81 -20.58 -7.94 -2.63
N GLY A 82 -19.78 -8.44 -1.69
CA GLY A 82 -18.43 -8.90 -2.00
C GLY A 82 -17.35 -7.82 -2.00
N LEU A 83 -16.16 -8.21 -2.40
CA LEU A 83 -15.01 -7.34 -2.54
C LEU A 83 -14.48 -7.32 -3.97
N THR A 84 -13.84 -6.24 -4.35
CA THR A 84 -13.06 -6.12 -5.59
C THR A 84 -11.61 -5.83 -5.24
N VAL A 85 -10.70 -6.64 -5.77
CA VAL A 85 -9.26 -6.37 -5.78
C VAL A 85 -8.94 -5.67 -7.11
N ALA A 86 -8.41 -4.46 -7.04
CA ALA A 86 -8.01 -3.70 -8.21
C ALA A 86 -6.49 -3.54 -8.25
N LEU A 87 -5.87 -3.83 -9.38
CA LEU A 87 -4.47 -3.57 -9.65
C LEU A 87 -4.31 -2.08 -9.99
N SER A 88 -3.53 -1.35 -9.17
CA SER A 88 -3.26 0.07 -9.34
C SER A 88 -1.77 0.33 -9.37
N VAL A 89 -1.12 -0.13 -10.43
CA VAL A 89 0.32 0.10 -10.62
C VAL A 89 0.52 1.34 -11.48
N GLN A 90 1.02 2.41 -10.88
CA GLN A 90 1.26 3.68 -11.56
C GLN A 90 2.68 4.19 -11.28
N GLY A 91 3.22 4.96 -12.21
CA GLY A 91 4.49 5.66 -12.06
C GLY A 91 5.68 4.72 -11.81
N ASP A 92 6.43 4.99 -10.75
CA ASP A 92 7.64 4.22 -10.42
C ASP A 92 7.36 2.76 -10.05
N ASN A 93 6.17 2.42 -9.56
CA ASN A 93 5.78 1.04 -9.29
C ASN A 93 5.72 0.21 -10.58
N ALA A 94 5.32 0.82 -11.69
CA ALA A 94 5.31 0.17 -12.98
C ALA A 94 6.73 -0.23 -13.43
N ARG A 95 7.74 0.60 -13.13
CA ARG A 95 9.14 0.31 -13.44
C ARG A 95 9.67 -0.89 -12.66
N LEU A 96 9.25 -1.07 -11.42
CA LEU A 96 9.64 -2.23 -10.60
C LEU A 96 9.12 -3.55 -11.20
N LEU A 97 8.02 -3.51 -11.93
CA LEU A 97 7.47 -4.66 -12.66
C LEU A 97 8.11 -4.86 -14.05
N GLY A 98 9.20 -4.15 -14.38
CA GLY A 98 9.83 -4.24 -15.70
C GLY A 98 9.01 -3.59 -16.82
N VAL A 99 8.09 -2.71 -16.48
CA VAL A 99 7.26 -2.00 -17.46
C VAL A 99 8.09 -0.98 -18.20
N GLY A 100 8.08 -1.07 -19.53
CA GLY A 100 8.83 -0.21 -20.42
C GLY A 100 8.45 1.28 -20.34
N PRO A 101 9.06 2.15 -21.18
CA PRO A 101 8.90 3.61 -21.11
C PRO A 101 7.47 4.13 -21.21
N SER A 102 6.56 3.33 -21.75
CA SER A 102 5.12 3.68 -21.88
C SER A 102 4.36 3.69 -20.54
N GLY A 103 4.96 3.19 -19.45
CA GLY A 103 4.31 3.11 -18.14
C GLY A 103 3.11 2.16 -18.08
N ARG A 104 2.91 1.35 -19.11
CA ARG A 104 1.83 0.36 -19.16
C ARG A 104 2.39 -1.03 -18.95
N ILE A 105 1.70 -1.81 -18.13
CA ILE A 105 2.00 -3.23 -17.94
C ILE A 105 1.63 -3.96 -19.23
N ASP A 106 2.55 -4.73 -19.79
CA ASP A 106 2.27 -5.58 -20.95
C ASP A 106 1.25 -6.68 -20.59
N ARG A 107 0.68 -7.31 -21.60
CA ARG A 107 -0.38 -8.30 -21.41
C ARG A 107 0.12 -9.52 -20.64
N GLU A 108 1.29 -10.03 -20.95
CA GLU A 108 1.84 -11.23 -20.34
C GLU A 108 2.12 -11.01 -18.84
N THR A 109 2.79 -9.92 -18.49
CA THR A 109 3.03 -9.53 -17.10
C THR A 109 1.72 -9.35 -16.34
N ARG A 110 0.73 -8.73 -16.98
CA ARG A 110 -0.60 -8.56 -16.39
C ARG A 110 -1.27 -9.91 -16.12
N ASP A 111 -1.34 -10.78 -17.10
CA ASP A 111 -1.98 -12.09 -16.98
C ASP A 111 -1.29 -12.94 -15.90
N ARG A 112 0.05 -12.86 -15.79
CA ARG A 112 0.83 -13.47 -14.72
C ARG A 112 0.44 -12.93 -13.34
N ILE A 113 0.32 -11.61 -13.17
CA ILE A 113 -0.09 -10.98 -11.90
C ILE A 113 -1.49 -11.45 -11.52
N PHE A 114 -2.44 -11.47 -12.48
CA PHE A 114 -3.81 -11.88 -12.22
C PHE A 114 -3.92 -13.36 -11.85
N SER A 115 -3.12 -14.24 -12.46
CA SER A 115 -3.00 -15.65 -12.07
C SER A 115 -2.50 -15.78 -10.62
N ARG A 116 -1.51 -14.97 -10.22
CA ARG A 116 -0.99 -14.96 -8.84
C ARG A 116 -2.03 -14.43 -7.84
N ILE A 117 -2.76 -13.36 -8.17
CA ILE A 117 -3.86 -12.85 -7.33
C ILE A 117 -4.91 -13.93 -7.13
N SER A 118 -5.33 -14.60 -8.20
CA SER A 118 -6.31 -15.69 -8.13
C SER A 118 -5.81 -16.84 -7.27
N GLY A 119 -4.55 -17.24 -7.40
CA GLY A 119 -3.93 -18.27 -6.55
C GLY A 119 -3.94 -17.89 -5.07
N VAL A 120 -3.60 -16.66 -4.73
CA VAL A 120 -3.64 -16.14 -3.35
C VAL A 120 -5.07 -16.16 -2.80
N LEU A 121 -6.04 -15.69 -3.57
CA LEU A 121 -7.45 -15.71 -3.15
C LEU A 121 -7.99 -17.13 -2.98
N THR A 122 -7.61 -18.06 -3.86
CA THR A 122 -7.97 -19.48 -3.72
C THR A 122 -7.38 -20.09 -2.45
N SER A 123 -6.13 -19.78 -2.10
CA SER A 123 -5.51 -20.25 -0.86
C SER A 123 -6.20 -19.72 0.40
N LEU A 124 -6.90 -18.60 0.31
CA LEU A 124 -7.75 -18.04 1.36
C LEU A 124 -9.18 -18.63 1.39
N GLY A 125 -9.49 -19.59 0.50
CA GLY A 125 -10.78 -20.26 0.45
C GLY A 125 -11.79 -19.65 -0.52
N PHE A 126 -11.40 -18.66 -1.33
CA PHE A 126 -12.31 -18.08 -2.33
C PHE A 126 -12.17 -18.82 -3.66
N ALA A 127 -13.16 -19.65 -3.99
CA ALA A 127 -13.19 -20.41 -5.24
C ALA A 127 -13.93 -19.64 -6.36
N ASP A 128 -14.98 -18.89 -5.99
CA ASP A 128 -15.77 -18.11 -6.94
C ASP A 128 -15.19 -16.69 -7.08
N MET A 129 -14.50 -16.48 -8.20
CA MET A 129 -13.84 -15.22 -8.53
C MET A 129 -14.09 -14.87 -10.00
N ASN A 130 -14.29 -13.59 -10.26
CA ASN A 130 -14.41 -13.06 -11.61
C ASN A 130 -13.22 -12.14 -11.91
N ALA A 131 -12.21 -12.69 -12.60
CA ALA A 131 -11.03 -11.93 -13.00
C ALA A 131 -11.31 -11.19 -14.32
N ASN A 132 -11.07 -9.88 -14.30
CA ASN A 132 -11.14 -9.04 -15.49
C ASN A 132 -9.80 -8.30 -15.70
N PRO A 133 -8.82 -8.95 -16.35
CA PRO A 133 -7.50 -8.35 -16.59
C PRO A 133 -7.57 -7.06 -17.43
N LYS A 134 -8.58 -6.94 -18.31
CA LYS A 134 -8.77 -5.75 -19.15
C LYS A 134 -9.06 -4.51 -18.30
N HIS A 135 -9.83 -4.65 -17.25
CA HIS A 135 -10.17 -3.58 -16.30
C HIS A 135 -9.25 -3.55 -15.07
N GLY A 136 -8.31 -4.49 -15.00
CA GLY A 136 -7.38 -4.55 -13.88
C GLY A 136 -8.03 -4.96 -12.55
N THR A 137 -9.08 -5.79 -12.58
CA THR A 137 -9.86 -6.15 -11.38
C THR A 137 -10.09 -7.65 -11.23
N VAL A 138 -10.15 -8.10 -9.98
CA VAL A 138 -10.68 -9.41 -9.59
C VAL A 138 -11.81 -9.19 -8.60
N GLU A 139 -12.99 -9.66 -8.95
CA GLU A 139 -14.16 -9.61 -8.08
C GLU A 139 -14.27 -10.91 -7.27
N VAL A 140 -14.57 -10.77 -5.98
CA VAL A 140 -14.75 -11.88 -5.04
C VAL A 140 -16.13 -11.75 -4.40
N PRO A 141 -17.19 -12.29 -5.01
CA PRO A 141 -18.56 -12.10 -4.56
C PRO A 141 -18.82 -12.64 -3.16
N ALA A 142 -18.20 -13.76 -2.81
CA ALA A 142 -18.39 -14.43 -1.51
C ALA A 142 -17.64 -13.74 -0.36
N ALA A 143 -16.71 -12.82 -0.65
CA ALA A 143 -15.94 -12.15 0.40
C ALA A 143 -16.77 -11.10 1.15
N THR A 144 -16.56 -11.02 2.45
CA THR A 144 -17.19 -10.05 3.34
C THR A 144 -16.22 -8.92 3.70
N ILE A 145 -16.70 -7.89 4.37
CA ILE A 145 -15.83 -6.83 4.88
C ILE A 145 -14.80 -7.35 5.90
N GLY A 146 -15.11 -8.43 6.63
CA GLY A 146 -14.20 -9.11 7.54
C GLY A 146 -13.02 -9.75 6.85
N ASP A 147 -13.18 -10.19 5.61
CA ASP A 147 -12.14 -10.83 4.80
C ASP A 147 -11.15 -9.81 4.21
N ARG A 148 -11.46 -8.52 4.32
CA ARG A 148 -10.59 -7.46 3.77
C ARG A 148 -9.19 -7.46 4.37
N ALA A 149 -9.06 -7.75 5.67
CA ALA A 149 -7.76 -7.74 6.35
C ALA A 149 -6.88 -8.93 5.93
N PRO A 150 -7.34 -10.20 6.00
CA PRO A 150 -6.55 -11.33 5.52
C PRO A 150 -6.22 -11.25 4.03
N ILE A 151 -7.16 -10.80 3.18
CA ILE A 151 -6.89 -10.59 1.75
C ILE A 151 -5.80 -9.53 1.58
N ARG A 152 -5.85 -8.41 2.32
CA ARG A 152 -4.82 -7.37 2.25
C ARG A 152 -3.45 -7.90 2.64
N MET A 153 -3.34 -8.66 3.74
CA MET A 153 -2.07 -9.24 4.17
C MET A 153 -1.46 -10.14 3.10
N ALA A 154 -2.25 -11.02 2.51
CA ALA A 154 -1.80 -11.92 1.47
C ALA A 154 -1.38 -11.17 0.19
N LEU A 155 -2.10 -10.11 -0.19
CA LEU A 155 -1.75 -9.28 -1.34
C LEU A 155 -0.49 -8.44 -1.11
N LEU A 156 -0.24 -7.96 0.12
CA LEU A 156 1.01 -7.26 0.45
C LEU A 156 2.21 -8.21 0.42
N ALA A 157 2.04 -9.47 0.87
CA ALA A 157 3.06 -10.50 0.73
C ALA A 157 3.35 -10.78 -0.77
N LEU A 158 2.30 -10.94 -1.58
CA LEU A 158 2.45 -11.10 -3.04
C LEU A 158 3.14 -9.89 -3.67
N GLU A 159 2.83 -8.68 -3.23
CA GLU A 159 3.49 -7.46 -3.71
C GLU A 159 5.00 -7.51 -3.48
N ARG A 160 5.46 -7.96 -2.29
CA ARG A 160 6.89 -8.16 -2.00
C ARG A 160 7.53 -9.19 -2.90
N GLU A 161 6.89 -10.33 -3.10
CA GLU A 161 7.38 -11.36 -4.01
C GLU A 161 7.54 -10.87 -5.46
N LEU A 162 6.72 -9.90 -5.86
CA LEU A 162 6.77 -9.27 -7.18
C LEU A 162 7.74 -8.08 -7.24
N GLY A 163 8.46 -7.77 -6.14
CA GLY A 163 9.44 -6.69 -6.08
C GLY A 163 8.89 -5.33 -5.61
N GLY A 164 7.65 -5.30 -5.15
CA GLY A 164 7.04 -4.12 -4.51
C GLY A 164 7.43 -3.99 -3.04
N MET A 165 6.98 -2.93 -2.40
CA MET A 165 7.31 -2.68 -0.99
C MET A 165 6.45 -3.52 -0.03
N GLY A 166 5.18 -3.74 -0.36
CA GLY A 166 4.25 -4.55 0.43
C GLY A 166 4.24 -4.16 1.92
N LEU A 167 4.05 -2.88 2.23
CA LEU A 167 4.09 -2.35 3.59
C LEU A 167 2.68 -2.21 4.17
N MET A 168 2.52 -2.50 5.46
CA MET A 168 1.30 -2.19 6.20
C MET A 168 1.35 -0.76 6.74
N PRO A 169 0.23 -0.01 6.67
CA PRO A 169 0.13 1.26 7.36
C PRO A 169 0.17 1.03 8.89
N PRO A 170 0.85 1.91 9.65
CA PRO A 170 0.93 1.78 11.10
C PRO A 170 -0.43 2.07 11.75
N CYS A 171 -0.71 1.34 12.84
CA CYS A 171 -1.73 1.70 13.81
C CYS A 171 -1.14 2.60 14.89
N SER A 172 -1.97 3.40 15.55
CA SER A 172 -1.54 4.25 16.67
C SER A 172 -2.35 3.96 17.92
N THR A 173 -1.69 4.06 19.07
CA THR A 173 -2.35 4.24 20.37
C THR A 173 -1.93 5.59 20.90
N TYR A 174 -2.90 6.40 21.33
CA TYR A 174 -2.62 7.73 21.86
C TYR A 174 -2.58 7.68 23.39
N HIS A 175 -1.49 8.22 23.96
CA HIS A 175 -1.42 8.53 25.37
C HIS A 175 -1.91 9.97 25.59
N ARG A 176 -2.74 10.15 26.60
CA ARG A 176 -3.18 11.47 27.08
C ARG A 176 -2.12 12.05 28.02
#